data_6831bb86c34591fea3f4397b1649d909
#
_entry.id   6831bb86c34591fea3f4397b1649d909
#
_cell.length_a   1.000
_cell.length_b   1.000
_cell.length_c   1.000
_cell.angle_alpha   90.00
_cell.angle_beta   90.00
_cell.angle_gamma   90.00
#
_symmetry.space_group_name_H-M   'P 1'
#
loop_
_entity.id
_entity.type
_entity.pdbx_description
1 polymer ?
#
loop_
_entity_poly.entity_id
_entity_poly.type
_entity_poly.pdbx_seq_one_letter_code
_entity_poly.pdbx_strand_id
1 'polypeptide(L)'
;VLVYCYRRYPHIELKGSLLALLVSFVIVAGVLYGVVPGIINVAGWFELLFVNQLGCPFNTGEIIYIILLVAIVIWAIYESYTDRNFKRQNISFTLAVGMLGIPFRGMGWGAALVGIVILVAIYFGLNYRKKADKQLVPVVSARFKNTALLCMLMLMIGYSSYAVIVIRSAANPPMDQNSPCLL
;
A
#
# COMPACT_ATOMS: atom_id res chain seq x y z
N VAL A 1 18.97 5.64 -15.76
CA VAL A 1 17.62 6.25 -15.72
C VAL A 1 17.69 7.70 -16.18
N LEU A 2 18.48 8.59 -15.54
CA LEU A 2 18.58 10.03 -15.88
C LEU A 2 18.91 10.27 -17.38
N VAL A 3 19.92 9.59 -17.91
CA VAL A 3 20.33 9.72 -19.32
C VAL A 3 19.21 9.26 -20.27
N TYR A 4 18.48 8.18 -19.90
CA TYR A 4 17.35 7.70 -20.69
C TYR A 4 16.20 8.70 -20.68
N CYS A 5 15.83 9.24 -19.52
CA CYS A 5 14.78 10.24 -19.40
C CYS A 5 15.13 11.52 -20.18
N TYR A 6 16.36 12.00 -20.08
CA TYR A 6 16.83 13.18 -20.82
C TYR A 6 16.77 13.00 -22.35
N ARG A 7 17.13 11.81 -22.86
CA ARG A 7 17.03 11.50 -24.31
C ARG A 7 15.59 11.31 -24.78
N ARG A 8 14.73 10.72 -23.96
CA ARG A 8 13.36 10.38 -24.35
C ARG A 8 12.40 11.57 -24.26
N TYR A 9 12.68 12.52 -23.37
CA TYR A 9 11.83 13.68 -23.10
C TYR A 9 12.61 14.98 -23.26
N PRO A 10 12.95 15.41 -24.49
CA PRO A 10 13.76 16.61 -24.73
C PRO A 10 13.06 17.93 -24.34
N HIS A 11 11.75 17.90 -24.08
CA HIS A 11 10.95 19.08 -23.74
C HIS A 11 10.53 19.12 -22.24
N ILE A 12 11.37 18.60 -21.34
CA ILE A 12 11.10 18.70 -19.92
C ILE A 12 11.30 20.16 -19.50
N GLU A 13 10.20 20.85 -19.22
CA GLU A 13 10.24 22.17 -18.63
C GLU A 13 10.71 22.11 -17.18
N LEU A 14 11.49 23.11 -16.75
CA LEU A 14 11.98 23.21 -15.36
C LEU A 14 10.82 23.16 -14.35
N LYS A 15 9.70 23.79 -14.68
CA LYS A 15 8.47 23.77 -13.86
C LYS A 15 7.92 22.36 -13.67
N GLY A 16 7.89 21.57 -14.74
CA GLY A 16 7.44 20.17 -14.70
C GLY A 16 8.36 19.29 -13.85
N SER A 17 9.67 19.49 -13.94
CA SER A 17 10.66 18.76 -13.14
C SER A 17 10.54 19.07 -11.65
N LEU A 18 10.38 20.35 -11.29
CA LEU A 18 10.17 20.78 -9.91
C LEU A 18 8.86 20.23 -9.33
N LEU A 19 7.78 20.27 -10.13
CA LEU A 19 6.49 19.70 -9.72
C LEU A 19 6.61 18.19 -9.49
N ALA A 20 7.26 17.46 -10.39
CA ALA A 20 7.47 16.02 -10.25
C ALA A 20 8.29 15.67 -9.00
N LEU A 21 9.31 16.47 -8.70
CA LEU A 21 10.11 16.31 -7.48
C LEU A 21 9.27 16.54 -6.23
N LEU A 22 8.46 17.59 -6.21
CA LEU A 22 7.57 17.89 -5.09
C LEU A 22 6.53 16.79 -4.88
N VAL A 23 5.91 16.32 -5.96
CA VAL A 23 4.94 15.21 -5.93
C VAL A 23 5.59 13.92 -5.42
N SER A 24 6.81 13.58 -5.87
CA SER A 24 7.50 12.40 -5.38
C SER A 24 7.83 12.51 -3.88
N PHE A 25 8.18 13.70 -3.39
CA PHE A 25 8.40 13.92 -1.96
C PHE A 25 7.12 13.69 -1.14
N VAL A 26 5.98 14.20 -1.63
CA VAL A 26 4.68 13.99 -1.00
C VAL A 26 4.30 12.49 -1.00
N ILE A 27 4.55 11.77 -2.10
CA ILE A 27 4.28 10.33 -2.18
C ILE A 27 5.14 9.56 -1.17
N VAL A 28 6.44 9.84 -1.09
CA VAL A 28 7.34 9.19 -0.12
C VAL A 28 6.89 9.47 1.32
N ALA A 29 6.57 10.72 1.64
CA ALA A 29 6.04 11.08 2.95
C ALA A 29 4.71 10.33 3.24
N GLY A 30 3.81 10.25 2.26
CA GLY A 30 2.55 9.51 2.37
C GLY A 30 2.76 8.01 2.63
N VAL A 31 3.77 7.41 2.02
CA VAL A 31 4.13 6.00 2.28
C VAL A 31 4.71 5.84 3.68
N LEU A 32 5.67 6.66 4.07
CA LEU A 32 6.32 6.57 5.39
C LEU A 32 5.36 6.81 6.55
N TYR A 33 4.49 7.81 6.43
CA TYR A 33 3.57 8.20 7.52
C TYR A 33 2.18 7.57 7.41
N GLY A 34 1.82 7.06 6.25
CA GLY A 34 0.50 6.45 5.99
C GLY A 34 0.55 4.93 5.87
N VAL A 35 1.28 4.44 4.86
CA VAL A 35 1.25 3.01 4.50
C VAL A 35 2.02 2.16 5.50
N VAL A 36 3.24 2.55 5.87
CA VAL A 36 4.07 1.75 6.78
C VAL A 36 3.42 1.55 8.14
N PRO A 37 2.98 2.61 8.86
CA PRO A 37 2.26 2.44 10.12
C PRO A 37 0.94 1.68 9.95
N GLY A 38 0.24 1.89 8.82
CA GLY A 38 -1.00 1.19 8.53
C GLY A 38 -0.82 -0.32 8.41
N ILE A 39 0.21 -0.76 7.66
CA ILE A 39 0.56 -2.18 7.54
C ILE A 39 0.87 -2.78 8.91
N ILE A 40 1.66 -2.09 9.74
CA ILE A 40 2.01 -2.55 11.09
C ILE A 40 0.76 -2.70 11.96
N ASN A 41 -0.16 -1.73 11.91
CA ASN A 41 -1.39 -1.78 12.70
C ASN A 41 -2.30 -2.94 12.28
N VAL A 42 -2.50 -3.14 10.97
CA VAL A 42 -3.34 -4.24 10.46
C VAL A 42 -2.67 -5.59 10.75
N ALA A 43 -1.36 -5.72 10.56
CA ALA A 43 -0.62 -6.93 10.92
C ALA A 43 -0.77 -7.26 12.41
N GLY A 44 -0.63 -6.24 13.28
CA GLY A 44 -0.85 -6.41 14.72
C GLY A 44 -2.27 -6.85 15.08
N TRP A 45 -3.31 -6.39 14.38
CA TRP A 45 -4.68 -6.88 14.61
C TRP A 45 -4.84 -8.33 14.17
N PHE A 46 -4.23 -8.74 13.06
CA PHE A 46 -4.21 -10.15 12.64
C PHE A 46 -3.49 -11.00 13.68
N GLU A 47 -2.34 -10.55 14.19
CA GLU A 47 -1.59 -11.27 15.21
C GLU A 47 -2.41 -11.43 16.50
N LEU A 48 -3.01 -10.34 17.00
CA LEU A 48 -3.88 -10.39 18.17
C LEU A 48 -5.06 -11.35 18.00
N LEU A 49 -5.65 -11.39 16.81
CA LEU A 49 -6.78 -12.29 16.52
C LEU A 49 -6.32 -13.75 16.52
N PHE A 50 -5.22 -14.07 15.82
CA PHE A 50 -4.77 -15.46 15.68
C PHE A 50 -4.15 -16.00 16.97
N VAL A 51 -3.38 -15.20 17.70
CA VAL A 51 -2.74 -15.64 18.94
C VAL A 51 -3.74 -15.66 20.10
N ASN A 52 -4.49 -14.58 20.31
CA ASN A 52 -5.34 -14.45 21.51
C ASN A 52 -6.68 -15.18 21.39
N GLN A 53 -7.27 -15.26 20.18
CA GLN A 53 -8.57 -15.91 20.03
C GLN A 53 -8.47 -17.35 19.52
N LEU A 54 -7.51 -17.63 18.65
CA LEU A 54 -7.35 -18.96 18.05
C LEU A 54 -6.25 -19.79 18.72
N GLY A 55 -5.44 -19.19 19.61
CA GLY A 55 -4.36 -19.89 20.31
C GLY A 55 -3.22 -20.36 19.40
N CYS A 56 -3.04 -19.71 18.25
CA CYS A 56 -1.98 -20.06 17.30
C CYS A 56 -0.60 -19.61 17.81
N PRO A 57 0.49 -20.22 17.33
CA PRO A 57 1.85 -19.79 17.64
C PRO A 57 2.10 -18.33 17.23
N PHE A 58 3.03 -17.66 17.90
CA PHE A 58 3.50 -16.31 17.59
C PHE A 58 3.93 -16.21 16.09
N ASN A 59 3.70 -15.04 15.48
CA ASN A 59 3.95 -14.70 14.09
C ASN A 59 3.02 -15.38 13.06
N THR A 60 2.07 -16.22 13.47
CA THR A 60 1.12 -16.87 12.55
C THR A 60 0.19 -15.84 11.90
N GLY A 61 -0.30 -14.89 12.68
CA GLY A 61 -1.18 -13.83 12.18
C GLY A 61 -0.50 -12.93 11.15
N GLU A 62 0.76 -12.56 11.39
CA GLU A 62 1.56 -11.75 10.46
C GLU A 62 1.81 -12.47 9.13
N ILE A 63 2.16 -13.76 9.17
CA ILE A 63 2.38 -14.57 7.96
C ILE A 63 1.09 -14.65 7.14
N ILE A 64 -0.02 -14.95 7.77
CA ILE A 64 -1.33 -15.02 7.09
C ILE A 64 -1.70 -13.66 6.49
N TYR A 65 -1.48 -12.58 7.24
CA TYR A 65 -1.72 -11.23 6.75
C TYR A 65 -0.89 -10.91 5.50
N ILE A 66 0.41 -11.23 5.49
CA ILE A 66 1.29 -10.98 4.33
C ILE A 66 0.80 -11.77 3.11
N ILE A 67 0.43 -13.04 3.29
CA ILE A 67 -0.10 -13.87 2.19
C ILE A 67 -1.39 -13.25 1.63
N LEU A 68 -2.32 -12.85 2.50
CA LEU A 68 -3.57 -12.21 2.10
C LEU A 68 -3.34 -10.85 1.42
N LEU A 69 -2.42 -10.04 1.94
CA LEU A 69 -2.05 -8.76 1.36
C LEU A 69 -1.56 -8.93 -0.08
N VAL A 70 -0.60 -9.84 -0.29
CA VAL A 70 -0.05 -10.13 -1.62
C VAL A 70 -1.14 -10.64 -2.56
N ALA A 71 -1.96 -11.59 -2.11
CA ALA A 71 -3.05 -12.15 -2.91
C ALA A 71 -4.07 -11.07 -3.34
N ILE A 72 -4.48 -10.19 -2.42
CA ILE A 72 -5.45 -9.13 -2.70
C ILE A 72 -4.86 -8.07 -3.62
N VAL A 73 -3.59 -7.70 -3.45
CA VAL A 73 -2.92 -6.73 -4.34
C VAL A 73 -2.79 -7.30 -5.75
N ILE A 74 -2.37 -8.56 -5.90
CA ILE A 74 -2.30 -9.23 -7.21
C ILE A 74 -3.69 -9.29 -7.86
N TRP A 75 -4.71 -9.69 -7.10
CA TRP A 75 -6.08 -9.70 -7.60
C TRP A 75 -6.57 -8.32 -8.04
N ALA A 76 -6.29 -7.27 -7.27
CA ALA A 76 -6.66 -5.90 -7.61
C ALA A 76 -5.94 -5.42 -8.88
N ILE A 77 -4.66 -5.75 -9.05
CA ILE A 77 -3.91 -5.47 -10.28
C ILE A 77 -4.54 -6.20 -11.46
N TYR A 78 -4.83 -7.49 -11.32
CA TYR A 78 -5.45 -8.29 -12.37
C TYR A 78 -6.81 -7.70 -12.81
N GLU A 79 -7.69 -7.37 -11.85
CA GLU A 79 -8.99 -6.75 -12.15
C GLU A 79 -8.84 -5.36 -12.79
N SER A 80 -7.77 -4.62 -12.49
CA SER A 80 -7.54 -3.30 -13.10
C SER A 80 -7.16 -3.35 -14.58
N TYR A 81 -6.62 -4.49 -15.06
CA TYR A 81 -6.39 -4.75 -16.49
C TYR A 81 -7.63 -5.30 -17.21
N THR A 82 -8.57 -5.87 -16.47
CA THR A 82 -9.75 -6.54 -17.04
C THR A 82 -10.93 -5.58 -17.02
N ASP A 83 -11.25 -4.94 -18.13
CA ASP A 83 -12.33 -3.93 -18.25
C ASP A 83 -13.78 -4.47 -18.04
N ARG A 84 -13.94 -5.74 -17.66
CA ARG A 84 -15.22 -6.42 -17.63
C ARG A 84 -16.21 -5.96 -16.56
N ASN A 85 -15.76 -5.57 -15.37
CA ASN A 85 -16.64 -5.27 -14.24
C ASN A 85 -16.13 -4.12 -13.37
N PHE A 86 -16.64 -2.92 -13.62
CA PHE A 86 -16.32 -1.72 -12.84
C PHE A 86 -16.53 -1.90 -11.32
N LYS A 87 -17.58 -2.59 -10.90
CA LYS A 87 -17.83 -2.86 -9.48
C LYS A 87 -16.74 -3.74 -8.86
N ARG A 88 -16.31 -4.79 -9.55
CA ARG A 88 -15.24 -5.68 -9.07
C ARG A 88 -13.91 -4.95 -8.95
N GLN A 89 -13.59 -4.10 -9.93
CA GLN A 89 -12.40 -3.26 -9.86
C GLN A 89 -12.42 -2.33 -8.64
N ASN A 90 -13.58 -1.71 -8.33
CA ASN A 90 -13.70 -0.83 -7.19
C ASN A 90 -13.61 -1.60 -5.86
N ILE A 91 -14.20 -2.79 -5.78
CA ILE A 91 -14.12 -3.65 -4.59
C ILE A 91 -12.67 -4.10 -4.37
N SER A 92 -12.01 -4.64 -5.39
CA SER A 92 -10.64 -5.14 -5.27
C SER A 92 -9.65 -4.02 -4.92
N PHE A 93 -9.81 -2.83 -5.52
CA PHE A 93 -9.02 -1.66 -5.19
C PHE A 93 -9.25 -1.20 -3.74
N THR A 94 -10.50 -1.11 -3.30
CA THR A 94 -10.83 -0.70 -1.92
C THR A 94 -10.30 -1.69 -0.91
N LEU A 95 -10.40 -3.01 -1.19
CA LEU A 95 -9.81 -4.04 -0.34
C LEU A 95 -8.29 -3.95 -0.29
N ALA A 96 -7.62 -3.70 -1.43
CA ALA A 96 -6.17 -3.50 -1.46
C ALA A 96 -5.74 -2.29 -0.62
N VAL A 97 -6.45 -1.15 -0.73
CA VAL A 97 -6.22 0.04 0.09
C VAL A 97 -6.42 -0.25 1.59
N GLY A 98 -7.45 -1.03 1.93
CA GLY A 98 -7.72 -1.46 3.30
C GLY A 98 -6.63 -2.36 3.86
N MET A 99 -6.21 -3.37 3.10
CA MET A 99 -5.14 -4.28 3.50
C MET A 99 -3.77 -3.60 3.59
N LEU A 100 -3.52 -2.57 2.79
CA LEU A 100 -2.34 -1.70 2.94
C LEU A 100 -2.40 -0.81 4.19
N GLY A 101 -3.50 -0.86 4.94
CA GLY A 101 -3.66 -0.15 6.20
C GLY A 101 -3.76 1.37 6.08
N ILE A 102 -3.86 1.92 4.85
CA ILE A 102 -3.84 3.37 4.60
C ILE A 102 -4.85 4.13 5.48
N PRO A 103 -6.12 3.66 5.65
CA PRO A 103 -7.09 4.36 6.49
C PRO A 103 -6.97 4.05 7.98
N PHE A 104 -6.15 3.06 8.37
CA PHE A 104 -6.06 2.58 9.74
C PHE A 104 -4.90 3.21 10.49
N ARG A 105 -5.19 4.20 11.31
CA ARG A 105 -4.19 4.91 12.14
C ARG A 105 -4.42 4.62 13.61
N GLY A 106 -3.59 3.75 14.17
CA GLY A 106 -3.66 3.35 15.59
C GLY A 106 -4.28 1.97 15.80
N MET A 107 -4.06 1.40 16.99
CA MET A 107 -4.45 0.03 17.33
C MET A 107 -5.77 -0.07 18.10
N GLY A 108 -6.46 1.03 18.37
CA GLY A 108 -7.69 1.04 19.15
C GLY A 108 -8.94 0.74 18.31
N TRP A 109 -10.01 0.26 18.94
CA TRP A 109 -11.32 0.02 18.33
C TRP A 109 -11.87 1.26 17.61
N GLY A 110 -11.63 2.46 18.17
CA GLY A 110 -12.02 3.72 17.52
C GLY A 110 -11.29 3.94 16.20
N ALA A 111 -10.00 3.63 16.13
CA ALA A 111 -9.22 3.73 14.89
C ALA A 111 -9.72 2.73 13.81
N ALA A 112 -10.11 1.52 14.24
CA ALA A 112 -10.71 0.53 13.35
C ALA A 112 -12.02 1.03 12.75
N LEU A 113 -12.91 1.58 13.55
CA LEU A 113 -14.19 2.13 13.07
C LEU A 113 -13.98 3.29 12.10
N VAL A 114 -13.10 4.22 12.43
CA VAL A 114 -12.77 5.35 11.53
C VAL A 114 -12.18 4.82 10.21
N GLY A 115 -11.29 3.84 10.27
CA GLY A 115 -10.72 3.21 9.08
C GLY A 115 -11.78 2.55 8.19
N ILE A 116 -12.74 1.85 8.78
CA ILE A 116 -13.86 1.23 8.05
C ILE A 116 -14.73 2.31 7.38
N VAL A 117 -15.07 3.38 8.10
CA VAL A 117 -15.85 4.49 7.54
C VAL A 117 -15.13 5.12 6.35
N ILE A 118 -13.80 5.33 6.45
CA ILE A 118 -12.99 5.86 5.34
C ILE A 118 -13.01 4.88 4.14
N LEU A 119 -12.88 3.56 4.36
CA LEU A 119 -12.96 2.57 3.29
C LEU A 119 -14.32 2.59 2.58
N VAL A 120 -15.40 2.68 3.34
CA VAL A 120 -16.75 2.82 2.79
C VAL A 120 -16.87 4.09 1.97
N ALA A 121 -16.35 5.21 2.48
CA ALA A 121 -16.34 6.49 1.75
C ALA A 121 -15.52 6.40 0.45
N ILE A 122 -14.35 5.75 0.48
CA ILE A 122 -13.53 5.48 -0.73
C ILE A 122 -14.32 4.65 -1.73
N TYR A 123 -14.99 3.57 -1.28
CA TYR A 123 -15.79 2.73 -2.15
C TYR A 123 -16.92 3.49 -2.84
N PHE A 124 -17.68 4.30 -2.10
CA PHE A 124 -18.74 5.13 -2.67
C PHE A 124 -18.17 6.21 -3.61
N GLY A 125 -17.06 6.84 -3.25
CA GLY A 125 -16.38 7.81 -4.09
C GLY A 125 -15.90 7.21 -5.42
N LEU A 126 -15.38 5.98 -5.39
CA LEU A 126 -14.97 5.25 -6.60
C LEU A 126 -16.16 4.86 -7.49
N ASN A 127 -17.33 4.64 -6.90
CA ASN A 127 -18.56 4.35 -7.65
C ASN A 127 -19.23 5.59 -8.24
N TYR A 128 -18.73 6.79 -7.89
CA TYR A 128 -19.28 8.02 -8.43
C TYR A 128 -19.02 8.13 -9.94
N ARG A 129 -20.08 8.44 -10.69
CA ARG A 129 -20.05 8.57 -12.16
C ARG A 129 -20.47 9.96 -12.58
N LYS A 130 -19.74 10.53 -13.54
CA LYS A 130 -20.06 11.81 -14.14
C LYS A 130 -20.75 11.60 -15.47
N LYS A 131 -21.77 12.40 -15.76
CA LYS A 131 -22.48 12.37 -17.05
C LYS A 131 -21.61 13.12 -18.07
N ALA A 132 -21.15 12.41 -19.09
CA ALA A 132 -20.43 12.97 -20.23
C ALA A 132 -21.06 12.45 -21.52
N ASP A 133 -21.44 13.31 -22.44
CA ASP A 133 -22.03 13.02 -23.77
C ASP A 133 -23.02 11.85 -23.78
N LYS A 134 -24.07 11.93 -22.95
CA LYS A 134 -25.12 10.90 -22.79
C LYS A 134 -24.65 9.57 -22.16
N GLN A 135 -23.37 9.39 -21.86
CA GLN A 135 -22.86 8.22 -21.17
C GLN A 135 -22.36 8.55 -19.75
N LEU A 136 -22.54 7.59 -18.83
CA LEU A 136 -22.02 7.71 -17.46
C LEU A 136 -20.58 7.19 -17.43
N VAL A 137 -19.62 8.10 -17.24
CA VAL A 137 -18.19 7.79 -17.18
C VAL A 137 -17.74 7.80 -15.72
N PRO A 138 -16.95 6.82 -15.27
CA PRO A 138 -16.40 6.83 -13.92
C PRO A 138 -15.43 8.00 -13.74
N VAL A 139 -15.52 8.70 -12.59
CA VAL A 139 -14.61 9.82 -12.25
C VAL A 139 -13.17 9.32 -12.11
N VAL A 140 -13.00 8.15 -11.49
CA VAL A 140 -11.68 7.52 -11.34
C VAL A 140 -11.49 6.44 -12.39
N SER A 141 -10.57 6.65 -13.30
CA SER A 141 -10.30 5.73 -14.40
C SER A 141 -9.63 4.43 -13.93
N ALA A 142 -9.82 3.35 -14.69
CA ALA A 142 -9.12 2.09 -14.47
C ALA A 142 -7.59 2.26 -14.55
N ARG A 143 -7.10 3.11 -15.46
CA ARG A 143 -5.67 3.43 -15.60
C ARG A 143 -5.10 4.04 -14.33
N PHE A 144 -5.82 4.97 -13.71
CA PHE A 144 -5.36 5.58 -12.44
C PHE A 144 -5.24 4.53 -11.33
N LYS A 145 -6.25 3.67 -11.16
CA LYS A 145 -6.23 2.58 -10.17
C LYS A 145 -5.07 1.61 -10.41
N ASN A 146 -4.85 1.21 -11.66
CA ASN A 146 -3.74 0.35 -12.05
C ASN A 146 -2.39 1.00 -11.73
N THR A 147 -2.18 2.25 -12.15
CA THR A 147 -0.92 2.97 -11.89
C THR A 147 -0.67 3.13 -10.39
N ALA A 148 -1.69 3.48 -9.61
CA ALA A 148 -1.58 3.61 -8.16
C ALA A 148 -1.19 2.29 -7.48
N LEU A 149 -1.81 1.17 -7.87
CA LEU A 149 -1.49 -0.17 -7.35
C LEU A 149 -0.06 -0.61 -7.74
N LEU A 150 0.35 -0.37 -8.98
CA LEU A 150 1.70 -0.71 -9.43
C LEU A 150 2.77 0.13 -8.71
N CYS A 151 2.54 1.44 -8.57
CA CYS A 151 3.43 2.30 -7.79
C CYS A 151 3.54 1.82 -6.34
N MET A 152 2.41 1.48 -5.72
CA MET A 152 2.39 0.98 -4.34
C MET A 152 3.13 -0.36 -4.22
N LEU A 153 2.92 -1.29 -5.16
CA LEU A 153 3.63 -2.56 -5.20
C LEU A 153 5.14 -2.35 -5.34
N MET A 154 5.58 -1.48 -6.25
CA MET A 154 7.01 -1.18 -6.43
C MET A 154 7.64 -0.57 -5.19
N LEU A 155 6.92 0.32 -4.50
CA LEU A 155 7.36 0.87 -3.22
C LEU A 155 7.48 -0.21 -2.15
N MET A 156 6.50 -1.12 -2.05
CA MET A 156 6.56 -2.24 -1.11
C MET A 156 7.75 -3.16 -1.39
N ILE A 157 8.02 -3.49 -2.65
CA ILE A 157 9.20 -4.28 -3.03
C ILE A 157 10.49 -3.55 -2.64
N GLY A 158 10.56 -2.23 -2.88
CA GLY A 158 11.70 -1.43 -2.45
C GLY A 158 11.91 -1.45 -0.93
N TYR A 159 10.84 -1.32 -0.16
CA TYR A 159 10.92 -1.37 1.30
C TYR A 159 11.12 -2.78 1.87
N SER A 160 10.82 -3.85 1.13
CA SER A 160 11.03 -5.23 1.59
C SER A 160 12.51 -5.52 1.90
N SER A 161 13.44 -4.80 1.28
CA SER A 161 14.87 -4.90 1.57
C SER A 161 15.20 -4.51 3.03
N TYR A 162 14.48 -3.57 3.61
CA TYR A 162 14.64 -3.21 5.03
C TYR A 162 14.19 -4.33 5.98
N ALA A 163 13.15 -5.08 5.62
CA ALA A 163 12.72 -6.25 6.40
C ALA A 163 13.83 -7.29 6.51
N VAL A 164 14.58 -7.54 5.42
CA VAL A 164 15.73 -8.43 5.42
C VAL A 164 16.83 -7.95 6.38
N ILE A 165 17.08 -6.66 6.45
CA ILE A 165 18.06 -6.08 7.39
C ILE A 165 17.61 -6.31 8.83
N VAL A 166 16.34 -6.08 9.16
CA VAL A 166 15.79 -6.29 10.50
C VAL A 166 15.87 -7.77 10.90
N ILE A 167 15.46 -8.68 10.02
CA ILE A 167 15.56 -10.14 10.26
C ILE A 167 17.00 -10.54 10.50
N ARG A 168 17.93 -10.01 9.71
CA ARG A 168 19.35 -10.34 9.81
C ARG A 168 19.98 -9.79 11.10
N SER A 169 19.58 -8.59 11.53
CA SER A 169 20.03 -8.01 12.80
C SER A 169 19.51 -8.77 14.01
N ALA A 170 18.27 -9.25 13.96
CA ALA A 170 17.67 -10.07 15.02
C ALA A 170 18.29 -11.48 15.14
N ALA A 171 18.86 -12.00 14.05
CA ALA A 171 19.51 -13.32 14.04
C ALA A 171 20.92 -13.33 14.67
N ASN A 172 21.43 -12.19 15.17
CA ASN A 172 22.78 -12.05 15.79
C ASN A 172 23.86 -12.80 15.00
N PRO A 173 24.16 -12.39 13.75
CA PRO A 173 25.12 -13.11 12.94
C PRO A 173 26.49 -13.13 13.62
N PRO A 174 27.25 -14.24 13.56
CA PRO A 174 28.53 -14.42 14.28
C PRO A 174 29.63 -13.43 13.84
N MET A 175 29.38 -12.62 12.85
CA MET A 175 30.27 -11.55 12.38
C MET A 175 29.98 -10.16 12.97
N ASP A 176 29.06 -10.03 13.91
CA ASP A 176 28.81 -8.78 14.60
C ASP A 176 29.92 -8.51 15.64
N GLN A 177 31.06 -8.02 15.15
CA GLN A 177 32.20 -7.65 15.99
C GLN A 177 31.95 -6.38 16.81
N ASN A 178 30.84 -5.67 16.55
CA ASN A 178 30.51 -4.40 17.17
C ASN A 178 29.19 -4.46 17.96
N SER A 179 28.79 -5.63 18.46
CA SER A 179 27.67 -5.64 19.40
C SER A 179 28.04 -4.76 20.58
N PRO A 180 27.45 -3.56 20.74
CA PRO A 180 27.71 -2.76 21.93
C PRO A 180 27.20 -3.60 23.11
N CYS A 181 28.10 -4.04 23.97
CA CYS A 181 27.71 -4.50 25.29
C CYS A 181 27.02 -3.31 25.97
N LEU A 182 25.72 -3.30 25.95
CA LEU A 182 24.92 -2.44 26.82
C LEU A 182 25.13 -3.00 28.22
N LEU A 183 26.13 -2.42 28.91
CA LEU A 183 26.28 -2.53 30.35
C LEU A 183 25.15 -1.78 31.06
#